data_8b5e5f289c37f2d8b265360140ad5f38
#
_entry.id   8b5e5f289c37f2d8b265360140ad5f38
#
_cell.length_a   1.000
_cell.length_b   1.000
_cell.length_c   1.000
_cell.angle_alpha   90.00
_cell.angle_beta   90.00
_cell.angle_gamma   90.00
#
_symmetry.space_group_name_H-M   'P 1'
#
loop_
_entity.id
_entity.type
_entity.pdbx_description
1 polymer ?
#
loop_
_entity_poly.entity_id
_entity_poly.type
_entity_poly.pdbx_seq_one_letter_code
_entity_poly.pdbx_strand_id
1 'polypeptide(L)'
;MAACSVSQSKTIEWDKSTLVEVHKGGSYARMIRVSGGDILCCFEFWGAALVRRSKDNGKTWAEPIQVAKAPSGSASNPEMLQLANGWVLLFYNERPNDGVHHFTIQVSVSKDKGRTWKHHSLAYEADVNPHNGCWEPSAIQLPSGEIQLFFANEYPYKDSDEQEITLLRSFDNGKTWSEPKAVSFRAGRRDGMPVPCILKDKSIVCAIEDNGFSPMFHVMIVHTTDNWNQPPADGSSPRRWRAIEQPIDVEWGGGPYIRQMPSGETILSFQSSVGREKPQMVVYVGDENARNFVGRSVPFEVPRDKGGWWGSLFVKDDHTITAISSCNGGVWAIDGRIK
;
A
#
# COMPACT_ATOMS: atom_id res chain seq x y z
N MET A 1 -35.80 -28.49 11.55
CA MET A 1 -35.28 -27.85 10.34
C MET A 1 -34.63 -26.55 10.77
N ALA A 2 -33.30 -26.52 10.85
CA ALA A 2 -32.57 -25.30 11.13
C ALA A 2 -32.53 -24.48 9.83
N ALA A 3 -33.10 -23.29 9.87
CA ALA A 3 -33.01 -22.36 8.76
C ALA A 3 -31.53 -21.93 8.63
N CYS A 4 -30.89 -22.38 7.55
CA CYS A 4 -29.59 -21.88 7.14
C CYS A 4 -29.79 -20.41 6.72
N SER A 5 -29.50 -19.47 7.61
CA SER A 5 -29.45 -18.05 7.25
C SER A 5 -28.32 -17.88 6.23
N VAL A 6 -28.67 -17.68 4.98
CA VAL A 6 -27.72 -17.22 3.97
C VAL A 6 -27.26 -15.84 4.44
N SER A 7 -26.08 -15.77 5.05
CA SER A 7 -25.42 -14.52 5.36
C SER A 7 -25.24 -13.79 4.03
N GLN A 8 -25.95 -12.68 3.87
CA GLN A 8 -25.77 -11.81 2.71
C GLN A 8 -24.29 -11.39 2.67
N SER A 9 -23.58 -11.72 1.60
CA SER A 9 -22.15 -11.42 1.49
C SER A 9 -21.95 -9.90 1.51
N LYS A 10 -21.24 -9.39 2.52
CA LYS A 10 -20.90 -7.96 2.62
C LYS A 10 -20.19 -7.52 1.35
N THR A 11 -20.59 -6.38 0.79
CA THR A 11 -19.95 -5.75 -0.37
C THR A 11 -19.85 -4.26 -0.16
N ILE A 12 -19.10 -3.55 -1.01
CA ILE A 12 -19.05 -2.08 -0.96
C ILE A 12 -19.90 -1.51 -2.08
N GLU A 13 -20.81 -0.61 -1.71
CA GLU A 13 -21.51 0.25 -2.64
C GLU A 13 -20.75 1.56 -2.80
N TRP A 14 -20.38 1.86 -4.04
CA TRP A 14 -19.62 3.08 -4.41
C TRP A 14 -20.58 4.20 -4.78
N ASP A 15 -20.41 5.37 -4.12
CA ASP A 15 -21.19 6.56 -4.39
C ASP A 15 -20.59 7.38 -5.54
N LYS A 16 -21.14 7.20 -6.73
CA LYS A 16 -20.65 7.90 -7.94
C LYS A 16 -20.71 9.41 -7.86
N SER A 17 -21.54 9.99 -6.98
CA SER A 17 -21.62 11.43 -6.78
C SER A 17 -20.39 12.00 -6.08
N THR A 18 -19.57 11.14 -5.45
CA THR A 18 -18.32 11.49 -4.76
C THR A 18 -17.07 11.33 -5.63
N LEU A 19 -17.24 10.85 -6.88
CA LEU A 19 -16.10 10.66 -7.78
C LEU A 19 -15.41 11.99 -8.06
N VAL A 20 -14.11 12.07 -7.76
CA VAL A 20 -13.32 13.29 -7.90
C VAL A 20 -11.94 12.99 -8.51
N GLU A 21 -11.51 13.87 -9.43
CA GLU A 21 -10.13 13.88 -9.90
C GLU A 21 -9.26 14.61 -8.88
N VAL A 22 -8.36 13.85 -8.25
CA VAL A 22 -7.40 14.40 -7.28
C VAL A 22 -6.28 15.13 -8.02
N HIS A 23 -5.80 14.55 -9.13
CA HIS A 23 -4.76 15.15 -9.96
C HIS A 23 -4.82 14.59 -11.39
N LYS A 24 -4.67 15.48 -12.37
CA LYS A 24 -4.54 15.08 -13.78
C LYS A 24 -3.16 14.48 -14.04
N GLY A 25 -3.11 13.23 -14.48
CA GLY A 25 -1.88 12.46 -14.54
C GLY A 25 -1.46 11.93 -13.15
N GLY A 26 -0.21 11.49 -13.04
CA GLY A 26 0.32 10.91 -11.80
C GLY A 26 -0.11 9.47 -11.55
N SER A 27 0.55 8.85 -10.60
CA SER A 27 0.27 7.47 -10.20
C SER A 27 0.65 7.20 -8.74
N TYR A 28 0.37 5.97 -8.28
CA TYR A 28 0.71 5.48 -6.95
C TYR A 28 0.21 6.36 -5.80
N ALA A 29 -1.04 6.79 -5.87
CA ALA A 29 -1.59 7.74 -4.89
C ALA A 29 -2.00 7.06 -3.58
N ARG A 30 -1.73 7.74 -2.44
CA ARG A 30 -2.05 7.32 -1.07
C ARG A 30 -2.61 8.48 -0.28
N MET A 31 -3.57 8.22 0.61
CA MET A 31 -4.21 9.26 1.42
C MET A 31 -4.07 8.99 2.90
N ILE A 32 -3.90 10.07 3.66
CA ILE A 32 -4.02 10.09 5.13
C ILE A 32 -4.83 11.29 5.57
N ARG A 33 -5.49 11.17 6.74
CA ARG A 33 -6.05 12.31 7.46
C ARG A 33 -5.04 12.79 8.49
N VAL A 34 -4.68 14.07 8.44
CA VAL A 34 -3.78 14.65 9.45
C VAL A 34 -4.58 15.24 10.62
N SER A 35 -3.93 15.33 11.77
CA SER A 35 -4.50 15.96 12.95
C SER A 35 -4.96 17.39 12.63
N GLY A 36 -6.25 17.66 12.85
CA GLY A 36 -6.91 18.92 12.42
C GLY A 36 -7.89 18.72 11.27
N GLY A 37 -7.99 17.49 10.70
CA GLY A 37 -9.06 17.07 9.81
C GLY A 37 -8.75 17.14 8.31
N ASP A 38 -7.72 17.87 7.90
CA ASP A 38 -7.32 17.94 6.48
C ASP A 38 -6.91 16.55 5.98
N ILE A 39 -7.17 16.26 4.71
CA ILE A 39 -6.70 15.08 4.00
C ILE A 39 -5.49 15.44 3.15
N LEU A 40 -4.43 14.65 3.25
CA LEU A 40 -3.29 14.70 2.34
C LEU A 40 -3.36 13.52 1.37
N CYS A 41 -3.02 13.76 0.11
CA CYS A 41 -2.82 12.74 -0.91
C CYS A 41 -1.42 12.89 -1.48
N CYS A 42 -0.55 11.87 -1.30
CA CYS A 42 0.72 11.80 -2.01
C CYS A 42 0.56 10.98 -3.29
N PHE A 43 1.38 11.27 -4.28
CA PHE A 43 1.42 10.55 -5.56
C PHE A 43 2.75 10.86 -6.27
N GLU A 44 3.12 10.04 -7.23
CA GLU A 44 4.25 10.30 -8.11
C GLU A 44 3.80 10.98 -9.40
N PHE A 45 4.56 11.97 -9.85
CA PHE A 45 4.31 12.67 -11.09
C PHE A 45 5.59 13.31 -11.63
N TRP A 46 5.91 13.07 -12.91
CA TRP A 46 7.12 13.60 -13.58
C TRP A 46 8.43 13.36 -12.80
N GLY A 47 8.57 12.14 -12.23
CA GLY A 47 9.77 11.74 -11.49
C GLY A 47 9.91 12.37 -10.11
N ALA A 48 8.88 12.99 -9.59
CA ALA A 48 8.83 13.58 -8.25
C ALA A 48 7.72 12.96 -7.40
N ALA A 49 7.92 12.94 -6.09
CA ALA A 49 6.87 12.68 -5.11
C ALA A 49 6.20 14.00 -4.72
N LEU A 50 4.90 14.08 -4.93
CA LEU A 50 4.08 15.26 -4.69
C LEU A 50 3.04 15.00 -3.61
N VAL A 51 2.56 16.06 -2.96
CA VAL A 51 1.46 16.02 -1.99
C VAL A 51 0.44 17.11 -2.31
N ARG A 52 -0.83 16.75 -2.35
CA ARG A 52 -1.96 17.71 -2.37
C ARG A 52 -2.73 17.65 -1.06
N ARG A 53 -3.38 18.73 -0.73
CA ARG A 53 -4.20 18.90 0.47
C ARG A 53 -5.64 19.19 0.13
N SER A 54 -6.56 18.51 0.82
CA SER A 54 -7.98 18.86 0.86
C SER A 54 -8.37 19.33 2.25
N LYS A 55 -9.15 20.42 2.33
CA LYS A 55 -9.71 20.99 3.55
C LYS A 55 -11.22 20.75 3.68
N ASP A 56 -11.84 20.16 2.68
CA ASP A 56 -13.27 19.94 2.53
C ASP A 56 -13.64 18.45 2.40
N ASN A 57 -12.87 17.62 3.12
CA ASN A 57 -13.08 16.18 3.18
C ASN A 57 -12.94 15.47 1.82
N GLY A 58 -11.98 15.91 0.99
CA GLY A 58 -11.63 15.27 -0.27
C GLY A 58 -12.41 15.77 -1.50
N LYS A 59 -13.25 16.79 -1.36
CA LYS A 59 -14.04 17.32 -2.48
C LYS A 59 -13.22 18.18 -3.44
N THR A 60 -12.31 19.01 -2.88
CA THR A 60 -11.39 19.83 -3.67
C THR A 60 -9.96 19.70 -3.16
N TRP A 61 -8.99 20.00 -4.01
CA TRP A 61 -7.58 19.78 -3.76
C TRP A 61 -6.76 21.02 -4.10
N ALA A 62 -5.94 21.48 -3.14
CA ALA A 62 -5.01 22.59 -3.33
C ALA A 62 -3.91 22.22 -4.35
N GLU A 63 -3.15 23.22 -4.82
CA GLU A 63 -1.99 22.98 -5.68
C GLU A 63 -1.00 21.99 -5.05
N PRO A 64 -0.35 21.13 -5.85
CA PRO A 64 0.58 20.14 -5.34
C PRO A 64 1.86 20.79 -4.82
N ILE A 65 2.40 20.21 -3.75
CA ILE A 65 3.72 20.54 -3.18
C ILE A 65 4.67 19.42 -3.56
N GLN A 66 5.81 19.76 -4.18
CA GLN A 66 6.89 18.79 -4.39
C GLN A 66 7.57 18.50 -3.05
N VAL A 67 7.56 17.22 -2.66
CA VAL A 67 8.17 16.75 -1.41
C VAL A 67 9.56 16.19 -1.66
N ALA A 68 9.72 15.44 -2.74
CA ALA A 68 10.99 14.83 -3.10
C ALA A 68 11.16 14.76 -4.62
N LYS A 69 12.41 14.80 -5.04
CA LYS A 69 12.85 14.53 -6.41
C LYS A 69 14.22 13.87 -6.32
N ALA A 70 14.41 12.75 -7.01
CA ALA A 70 15.68 12.06 -7.04
C ALA A 70 16.74 12.86 -7.82
N PRO A 71 18.01 12.75 -7.47
CA PRO A 71 19.12 13.36 -8.24
C PRO A 71 19.16 12.84 -9.68
N SER A 72 18.81 11.59 -9.88
CA SER A 72 18.70 10.90 -11.17
C SER A 72 17.46 10.03 -11.18
N GLY A 73 16.78 9.89 -12.33
CA GLY A 73 15.58 9.06 -12.46
C GLY A 73 14.37 9.63 -11.72
N SER A 74 13.80 8.87 -10.77
CA SER A 74 12.53 9.27 -10.13
C SER A 74 12.49 8.99 -8.62
N ALA A 75 11.74 9.85 -7.90
CA ALA A 75 11.26 9.61 -6.54
C ALA A 75 9.86 8.98 -6.67
N SER A 76 9.76 7.67 -6.43
CA SER A 76 8.58 6.85 -6.75
C SER A 76 7.97 6.20 -5.52
N ASN A 77 6.78 5.63 -5.69
CA ASN A 77 6.01 4.88 -4.70
C ASN A 77 5.86 5.61 -3.34
N PRO A 78 5.42 6.87 -3.32
CA PRO A 78 5.29 7.59 -2.07
C PRO A 78 4.19 7.00 -1.18
N GLU A 79 4.49 6.86 0.12
CA GLU A 79 3.55 6.46 1.17
C GLU A 79 3.71 7.40 2.37
N MET A 80 2.61 7.74 3.05
CA MET A 80 2.64 8.68 4.18
C MET A 80 2.20 8.01 5.47
N LEU A 81 2.80 8.46 6.57
CA LEU A 81 2.43 8.08 7.94
C LEU A 81 2.42 9.32 8.83
N GLN A 82 1.30 9.61 9.50
CA GLN A 82 1.31 10.58 10.58
C GLN A 82 1.71 9.88 11.88
N LEU A 83 2.73 10.41 12.55
CA LEU A 83 3.19 9.94 13.85
C LEU A 83 2.33 10.48 15.00
N ALA A 84 2.38 9.82 16.15
CA ALA A 84 1.68 10.23 17.38
C ALA A 84 2.08 11.64 17.85
N ASN A 85 3.30 12.09 17.55
CA ASN A 85 3.77 13.45 17.84
C ASN A 85 3.26 14.51 16.84
N GLY A 86 2.44 14.12 15.86
CA GLY A 86 1.85 14.99 14.85
C GLY A 86 2.74 15.25 13.62
N TRP A 87 3.98 14.75 13.58
CA TRP A 87 4.80 14.82 12.38
C TRP A 87 4.19 13.93 11.28
N VAL A 88 4.44 14.27 10.03
CA VAL A 88 4.11 13.41 8.90
C VAL A 88 5.40 13.00 8.23
N LEU A 89 5.61 11.70 8.11
CA LEU A 89 6.68 11.12 7.30
C LEU A 89 6.12 10.77 5.92
N LEU A 90 6.93 10.97 4.89
CA LEU A 90 6.69 10.49 3.55
C LEU A 90 7.88 9.62 3.15
N PHE A 91 7.60 8.34 2.90
CA PHE A 91 8.54 7.34 2.43
C PHE A 91 8.46 7.28 0.91
N TYR A 92 9.58 7.12 0.25
CA TYR A 92 9.63 6.94 -1.20
C TYR A 92 10.88 6.17 -1.59
N ASN A 93 10.87 5.54 -2.74
CA ASN A 93 12.10 4.98 -3.26
C ASN A 93 12.67 5.84 -4.39
N GLU A 94 13.98 6.06 -4.37
CA GLU A 94 14.70 6.62 -5.50
C GLU A 94 15.02 5.51 -6.49
N ARG A 95 14.65 5.74 -7.75
CA ARG A 95 14.89 4.85 -8.89
C ARG A 95 15.81 5.56 -9.88
N PRO A 96 17.14 5.50 -9.66
CA PRO A 96 18.09 6.11 -10.56
C PRO A 96 18.10 5.40 -11.92
N ASN A 97 18.53 6.13 -12.95
CA ASN A 97 18.62 5.62 -14.32
C ASN A 97 20.01 5.91 -14.96
N ASP A 98 20.99 6.24 -14.15
CA ASP A 98 22.34 6.62 -14.60
C ASP A 98 23.42 5.53 -14.37
N GLY A 99 23.06 4.44 -13.67
CA GLY A 99 23.99 3.36 -13.34
C GLY A 99 25.09 3.75 -12.32
N VAL A 100 24.91 4.87 -11.64
CA VAL A 100 25.88 5.43 -10.65
C VAL A 100 25.27 5.55 -9.28
N HIS A 101 24.04 6.11 -9.20
CA HIS A 101 23.32 6.23 -7.93
C HIS A 101 22.67 4.90 -7.56
N HIS A 102 22.57 4.65 -6.26
CA HIS A 102 21.94 3.47 -5.70
C HIS A 102 20.40 3.59 -5.66
N PHE A 103 19.71 2.46 -5.78
CA PHE A 103 18.31 2.37 -5.41
C PHE A 103 18.19 2.50 -3.89
N THR A 104 17.34 3.42 -3.42
CA THR A 104 17.26 3.74 -2.00
C THR A 104 15.80 3.85 -1.54
N ILE A 105 15.57 3.62 -0.23
CA ILE A 105 14.36 4.05 0.46
C ILE A 105 14.70 5.30 1.27
N GLN A 106 14.04 6.39 0.92
CA GLN A 106 14.25 7.72 1.51
C GLN A 106 13.06 8.15 2.35
N VAL A 107 13.31 9.04 3.30
CA VAL A 107 12.28 9.61 4.16
C VAL A 107 12.34 11.12 4.12
N SER A 108 11.19 11.75 3.86
CA SER A 108 10.97 13.18 4.07
C SER A 108 10.05 13.42 5.26
N VAL A 109 10.21 14.54 5.97
CA VAL A 109 9.40 14.89 7.14
C VAL A 109 8.74 16.26 6.99
N SER A 110 7.50 16.32 7.41
CA SER A 110 6.78 17.57 7.70
C SER A 110 6.47 17.63 9.19
N LYS A 111 6.78 18.77 9.84
CA LYS A 111 6.45 19.04 11.24
C LYS A 111 5.24 19.97 11.41
N ASP A 112 4.65 20.39 10.31
CA ASP A 112 3.55 21.34 10.22
C ASP A 112 2.33 20.76 9.50
N LYS A 113 2.12 19.43 9.67
CA LYS A 113 0.99 18.69 9.10
C LYS A 113 0.98 18.69 7.57
N GLY A 114 2.15 18.59 6.93
CA GLY A 114 2.29 18.49 5.47
C GLY A 114 2.26 19.82 4.72
N ARG A 115 2.51 20.97 5.39
CA ARG A 115 2.62 22.27 4.72
C ARG A 115 4.01 22.52 4.15
N THR A 116 5.04 22.15 4.90
CA THR A 116 6.43 22.20 4.45
C THR A 116 7.11 20.86 4.68
N TRP A 117 8.08 20.54 3.84
CA TRP A 117 8.76 19.27 3.83
C TRP A 117 10.28 19.45 3.72
N LYS A 118 11.02 18.53 4.32
CA LYS A 118 12.47 18.43 4.15
C LYS A 118 12.90 16.97 4.18
N HIS A 119 14.04 16.67 3.57
CA HIS A 119 14.68 15.37 3.72
C HIS A 119 14.93 15.07 5.20
N HIS A 120 14.73 13.83 5.60
CA HIS A 120 14.81 13.39 7.00
C HIS A 120 15.92 12.35 7.22
N SER A 121 15.89 11.27 6.46
CA SER A 121 16.88 10.20 6.55
C SER A 121 16.89 9.31 5.30
N LEU A 122 18.01 8.64 5.09
CA LEU A 122 18.13 7.45 4.27
C LEU A 122 17.74 6.25 5.13
N ALA A 123 16.71 5.50 4.73
CA ALA A 123 16.27 4.32 5.47
C ALA A 123 16.98 3.05 5.00
N TYR A 124 17.18 2.90 3.69
CA TYR A 124 17.84 1.74 3.10
C TYR A 124 18.54 2.09 1.80
N GLU A 125 19.68 1.45 1.55
CA GLU A 125 20.43 1.54 0.30
C GLU A 125 20.63 0.13 -0.27
N ALA A 126 20.22 -0.08 -1.52
CA ALA A 126 20.38 -1.30 -2.28
C ALA A 126 21.52 -1.14 -3.30
N ASP A 127 21.44 -1.81 -4.45
CA ASP A 127 22.46 -1.76 -5.51
C ASP A 127 22.19 -0.60 -6.51
N VAL A 128 23.16 -0.32 -7.36
CA VAL A 128 23.00 0.50 -8.58
C VAL A 128 22.29 -0.28 -9.70
N ASN A 129 22.33 -1.61 -9.63
CA ASN A 129 21.65 -2.49 -10.58
C ASN A 129 20.15 -2.57 -10.27
N PRO A 130 19.25 -2.25 -11.22
CA PRO A 130 17.82 -2.31 -11.00
C PRO A 130 17.29 -3.71 -10.67
N HIS A 131 18.00 -4.79 -11.02
CA HIS A 131 17.63 -6.15 -10.64
C HIS A 131 17.92 -6.48 -9.16
N ASN A 132 18.61 -5.59 -8.45
CA ASN A 132 18.95 -5.74 -7.04
C ASN A 132 18.49 -4.53 -6.24
N GLY A 133 17.33 -3.99 -6.60
CA GLY A 133 16.78 -2.78 -6.02
C GLY A 133 15.97 -3.02 -4.74
N CYS A 134 15.33 -1.95 -4.28
CA CYS A 134 14.38 -1.94 -3.18
C CYS A 134 13.16 -1.09 -3.58
N TRP A 135 11.94 -1.55 -3.23
CA TRP A 135 10.71 -1.07 -3.84
C TRP A 135 9.58 -0.88 -2.83
N GLU A 136 8.66 0.04 -3.13
CA GLU A 136 7.32 0.16 -2.56
C GLU A 136 7.30 0.23 -1.02
N PRO A 137 7.93 1.25 -0.40
CA PRO A 137 7.92 1.41 1.04
C PRO A 137 6.51 1.66 1.57
N SER A 138 6.17 1.01 2.69
CA SER A 138 4.94 1.26 3.44
C SER A 138 5.18 1.11 4.93
N ALA A 139 4.56 1.95 5.78
CA ALA A 139 4.91 2.01 7.18
C ALA A 139 3.70 2.11 8.10
N ILE A 140 3.89 1.61 9.33
CA ILE A 140 2.98 1.79 10.46
C ILE A 140 3.75 2.30 11.67
N GLN A 141 3.05 2.95 12.61
CA GLN A 141 3.58 3.24 13.93
C GLN A 141 2.81 2.43 14.97
N LEU A 142 3.53 1.69 15.81
CA LEU A 142 2.95 0.94 16.92
C LEU A 142 2.59 1.87 18.09
N PRO A 143 1.69 1.45 19.00
CA PRO A 143 1.38 2.22 20.21
C PRO A 143 2.59 2.52 21.10
N SER A 144 3.66 1.72 21.00
CA SER A 144 4.95 1.97 21.67
C SER A 144 5.71 3.20 21.14
N GLY A 145 5.31 3.72 19.95
CA GLY A 145 6.03 4.74 19.22
C GLY A 145 7.01 4.20 18.17
N GLU A 146 7.28 2.88 18.20
CA GLU A 146 8.10 2.21 17.17
C GLU A 146 7.49 2.40 15.78
N ILE A 147 8.30 2.81 14.82
CA ILE A 147 7.92 2.83 13.40
C ILE A 147 8.44 1.55 12.75
N GLN A 148 7.58 0.87 12.04
CA GLN A 148 7.89 -0.28 11.20
C GLN A 148 7.74 0.11 9.74
N LEU A 149 8.83 0.05 8.99
CA LEU A 149 8.91 0.32 7.56
C LEU A 149 9.12 -1.01 6.82
N PHE A 150 8.20 -1.33 5.93
CA PHE A 150 8.24 -2.52 5.09
C PHE A 150 8.51 -2.11 3.64
N PHE A 151 9.26 -2.92 2.92
CA PHE A 151 9.51 -2.72 1.50
C PHE A 151 9.88 -4.05 0.83
N ALA A 152 9.70 -4.13 -0.48
CA ALA A 152 10.16 -5.26 -1.26
C ALA A 152 11.66 -5.12 -1.55
N ASN A 153 12.44 -6.16 -1.36
CA ASN A 153 13.90 -6.13 -1.38
C ASN A 153 14.49 -7.27 -2.21
N GLU A 154 15.22 -6.92 -3.25
CA GLU A 154 15.94 -7.83 -4.13
C GLU A 154 17.45 -7.86 -3.80
N TYR A 155 17.96 -6.86 -3.08
CA TYR A 155 19.39 -6.70 -2.82
C TYR A 155 20.08 -7.90 -2.18
N PRO A 156 19.44 -8.70 -1.29
CA PRO A 156 20.05 -9.91 -0.75
C PRO A 156 20.26 -11.03 -1.79
N TYR A 157 19.58 -10.98 -2.95
CA TYR A 157 19.48 -12.06 -3.94
C TYR A 157 20.13 -11.69 -5.27
N LYS A 158 21.44 -11.35 -5.24
CA LYS A 158 22.16 -10.78 -6.39
C LYS A 158 22.26 -11.68 -7.62
N ASP A 159 22.13 -12.99 -7.41
CA ASP A 159 22.31 -14.01 -8.46
C ASP A 159 20.97 -14.67 -8.86
N SER A 160 19.84 -14.14 -8.40
CA SER A 160 18.51 -14.68 -8.70
C SER A 160 17.45 -13.57 -8.81
N ASP A 161 16.24 -13.90 -9.29
CA ASP A 161 15.09 -13.00 -9.36
C ASP A 161 14.25 -13.03 -8.06
N GLU A 162 14.80 -13.51 -6.96
CA GLU A 162 14.08 -13.59 -5.68
C GLU A 162 13.87 -12.21 -5.06
N GLN A 163 12.79 -12.10 -4.31
CA GLN A 163 12.42 -10.88 -3.62
C GLN A 163 11.74 -11.22 -2.30
N GLU A 164 12.17 -10.57 -1.24
CA GLU A 164 11.58 -10.69 0.10
C GLU A 164 10.84 -9.43 0.52
N ILE A 165 10.03 -9.52 1.57
CA ILE A 165 9.58 -8.36 2.32
C ILE A 165 10.53 -8.13 3.49
N THR A 166 11.21 -7.00 3.44
CA THR A 166 12.13 -6.54 4.48
C THR A 166 11.44 -5.55 5.41
N LEU A 167 11.72 -5.66 6.70
CA LEU A 167 11.31 -4.75 7.78
C LEU A 167 12.53 -4.00 8.33
N LEU A 168 12.39 -2.68 8.46
CA LEU A 168 13.25 -1.82 9.28
C LEU A 168 12.45 -1.22 10.43
N ARG A 169 13.11 -0.98 11.56
CA ARG A 169 12.52 -0.38 12.76
C ARG A 169 13.20 0.94 13.08
N SER A 170 12.39 1.92 13.51
CA SER A 170 12.91 3.18 14.04
C SER A 170 12.24 3.49 15.38
N PHE A 171 13.04 3.95 16.35
CA PHE A 171 12.61 4.32 17.69
C PHE A 171 12.81 5.82 17.98
N ASP A 172 13.21 6.60 16.94
CA ASP A 172 13.57 8.01 17.04
C ASP A 172 12.84 8.88 16.01
N ASN A 173 11.62 8.50 15.67
CA ASN A 173 10.76 9.16 14.69
C ASN A 173 11.32 9.12 13.24
N GLY A 174 11.97 8.03 12.85
CA GLY A 174 12.45 7.80 11.50
C GLY A 174 13.79 8.46 11.18
N LYS A 175 14.59 8.86 12.19
CA LYS A 175 15.92 9.41 11.96
C LYS A 175 16.97 8.33 11.71
N THR A 176 16.88 7.24 12.47
CA THR A 176 17.75 6.08 12.33
C THR A 176 16.92 4.81 12.21
N TRP A 177 17.52 3.80 11.58
CA TRP A 177 16.84 2.55 11.24
C TRP A 177 17.68 1.36 11.68
N SER A 178 17.01 0.28 12.05
CA SER A 178 17.63 -0.99 12.44
C SER A 178 18.28 -1.67 11.24
N GLU A 179 19.05 -2.72 11.52
CA GLU A 179 19.42 -3.72 10.52
C GLU A 179 18.16 -4.30 9.86
N PRO A 180 18.24 -4.65 8.56
CA PRO A 180 17.13 -5.22 7.81
C PRO A 180 16.78 -6.63 8.32
N LYS A 181 15.48 -6.92 8.37
CA LYS A 181 14.95 -8.22 8.74
C LYS A 181 13.91 -8.68 7.75
N ALA A 182 14.12 -9.84 7.12
CA ALA A 182 13.09 -10.49 6.32
C ALA A 182 11.90 -10.90 7.19
N VAL A 183 10.67 -10.59 6.77
CA VAL A 183 9.41 -10.98 7.43
C VAL A 183 8.58 -11.92 6.59
N SER A 184 8.77 -11.91 5.28
CA SER A 184 8.15 -12.81 4.32
C SER A 184 9.14 -13.12 3.21
N PHE A 185 9.31 -14.41 2.90
CA PHE A 185 10.20 -14.88 1.84
C PHE A 185 9.79 -16.28 1.38
N ARG A 186 9.75 -16.48 0.07
CA ARG A 186 9.55 -17.78 -0.55
C ARG A 186 10.70 -18.05 -1.52
N ALA A 187 11.52 -19.06 -1.24
CA ALA A 187 12.65 -19.43 -2.08
C ALA A 187 12.24 -19.67 -3.54
N GLY A 188 13.01 -19.12 -4.48
CA GLY A 188 12.75 -19.18 -5.92
C GLY A 188 11.55 -18.34 -6.38
N ARG A 189 11.06 -17.40 -5.57
CA ARG A 189 9.85 -16.62 -5.84
C ARG A 189 10.01 -15.16 -5.39
N ARG A 190 8.98 -14.37 -5.66
CA ARG A 190 8.94 -12.93 -5.38
C ARG A 190 7.77 -12.60 -4.47
N ASP A 191 8.07 -11.95 -3.35
CA ASP A 191 7.12 -11.28 -2.47
C ASP A 191 7.27 -9.77 -2.67
N GLY A 192 6.20 -9.06 -3.02
CA GLY A 192 6.26 -7.64 -3.38
C GLY A 192 5.14 -6.81 -2.76
N MET A 193 5.25 -5.49 -2.93
CA MET A 193 4.24 -4.50 -2.61
C MET A 193 3.62 -4.65 -1.20
N PRO A 194 4.41 -4.60 -0.12
CA PRO A 194 3.91 -4.80 1.23
C PRO A 194 3.02 -3.64 1.68
N VAL A 195 1.86 -3.96 2.25
CA VAL A 195 1.00 -2.97 2.92
C VAL A 195 0.61 -3.48 4.30
N PRO A 196 1.27 -2.99 5.37
CA PRO A 196 0.96 -3.39 6.74
C PRO A 196 -0.33 -2.73 7.26
N CYS A 197 -1.02 -3.45 8.15
CA CYS A 197 -2.20 -2.97 8.85
C CYS A 197 -2.21 -3.54 10.28
N ILE A 198 -2.34 -2.67 11.29
CA ILE A 198 -2.57 -3.09 12.67
C ILE A 198 -4.06 -3.40 12.81
N LEU A 199 -4.40 -4.62 13.24
CA LEU A 199 -5.77 -5.03 13.48
C LEU A 199 -6.25 -4.60 14.87
N LYS A 200 -7.56 -4.67 15.11
CA LYS A 200 -8.18 -4.30 16.40
C LYS A 200 -7.65 -5.12 17.57
N ASP A 201 -7.32 -6.38 17.37
CA ASP A 201 -6.73 -7.28 18.37
C ASP A 201 -5.24 -7.00 18.65
N LYS A 202 -4.65 -5.98 17.98
CA LYS A 202 -3.25 -5.56 18.04
C LYS A 202 -2.29 -6.46 17.28
N SER A 203 -2.75 -7.51 16.64
CA SER A 203 -1.94 -8.23 15.65
C SER A 203 -1.65 -7.36 14.42
N ILE A 204 -0.67 -7.75 13.64
CA ILE A 204 -0.31 -7.04 12.42
C ILE A 204 -0.45 -7.99 11.25
N VAL A 205 -1.15 -7.56 10.23
CA VAL A 205 -1.14 -8.20 8.92
C VAL A 205 -0.37 -7.34 7.92
N CYS A 206 0.22 -8.00 6.93
CA CYS A 206 0.81 -7.35 5.77
C CYS A 206 0.22 -8.00 4.52
N ALA A 207 -0.50 -7.24 3.71
CA ALA A 207 -0.91 -7.70 2.39
C ALA A 207 0.28 -7.59 1.44
N ILE A 208 0.54 -8.63 0.67
CA ILE A 208 1.65 -8.71 -0.29
C ILE A 208 1.18 -9.32 -1.61
N GLU A 209 1.90 -9.11 -2.68
CA GLU A 209 1.79 -9.89 -3.90
C GLU A 209 2.87 -10.99 -3.92
N ASP A 210 2.49 -12.19 -4.38
CA ASP A 210 3.33 -13.39 -4.38
C ASP A 210 3.11 -14.18 -5.67
N ASN A 211 4.17 -14.55 -6.37
CA ASN A 211 4.12 -15.38 -7.57
C ASN A 211 4.37 -16.89 -7.30
N GLY A 212 4.21 -17.33 -6.06
CA GLY A 212 4.53 -18.71 -5.65
C GLY A 212 3.57 -19.78 -6.15
N PHE A 213 2.36 -19.45 -6.57
CA PHE A 213 1.38 -20.41 -7.09
C PHE A 213 1.40 -20.53 -8.61
N SER A 214 1.84 -19.52 -9.29
CA SER A 214 1.99 -19.47 -10.75
C SER A 214 3.03 -18.39 -11.08
N PRO A 215 3.48 -18.21 -12.31
CA PRO A 215 4.33 -17.07 -12.66
C PRO A 215 3.64 -15.71 -12.47
N MET A 216 2.31 -15.72 -12.26
CA MET A 216 1.52 -14.50 -12.02
C MET A 216 1.41 -14.23 -10.53
N PHE A 217 1.37 -12.95 -10.14
CA PHE A 217 1.17 -12.53 -8.76
C PHE A 217 -0.25 -12.80 -8.26
N HIS A 218 -0.35 -13.21 -7.00
CA HIS A 218 -1.59 -13.35 -6.24
C HIS A 218 -1.46 -12.64 -4.90
N VAL A 219 -2.57 -12.17 -4.36
CA VAL A 219 -2.57 -11.48 -3.08
C VAL A 219 -2.51 -12.49 -1.93
N MET A 220 -1.52 -12.31 -1.08
CA MET A 220 -1.34 -13.06 0.16
C MET A 220 -1.44 -12.12 1.36
N ILE A 221 -1.85 -12.67 2.50
CA ILE A 221 -1.76 -12.01 3.80
C ILE A 221 -0.67 -12.72 4.61
N VAL A 222 0.24 -11.94 5.17
CA VAL A 222 1.23 -12.40 6.14
C VAL A 222 0.89 -11.80 7.49
N HIS A 223 1.01 -12.56 8.58
CA HIS A 223 0.50 -12.18 9.90
C HIS A 223 1.53 -12.38 11.00
N THR A 224 1.48 -11.52 12.01
CA THR A 224 2.23 -11.68 13.25
C THR A 224 1.43 -11.25 14.47
N THR A 225 1.66 -11.93 15.60
CA THR A 225 1.20 -11.58 16.95
C THR A 225 2.36 -11.27 17.88
N ASP A 226 3.60 -11.47 17.42
CA ASP A 226 4.84 -11.38 18.22
C ASP A 226 5.80 -10.31 17.68
N ASN A 227 5.28 -9.33 16.96
CA ASN A 227 6.06 -8.22 16.43
C ASN A 227 7.18 -8.69 15.47
N TRP A 228 6.89 -9.69 14.64
CA TRP A 228 7.82 -10.25 13.64
C TRP A 228 9.09 -10.89 14.24
N ASN A 229 9.03 -11.40 15.47
CA ASN A 229 10.20 -12.04 16.11
C ASN A 229 10.50 -13.43 15.56
N GLN A 230 9.52 -14.11 14.96
CA GLN A 230 9.70 -15.39 14.31
C GLN A 230 10.50 -15.27 12.99
N PRO A 231 11.00 -16.40 12.44
CA PRO A 231 11.57 -16.44 11.10
C PRO A 231 10.60 -15.92 10.04
N PRO A 232 11.09 -15.52 8.84
CA PRO A 232 10.23 -15.10 7.76
C PRO A 232 9.11 -16.09 7.47
N ALA A 233 7.91 -15.62 7.17
CA ALA A 233 6.83 -16.49 6.74
C ALA A 233 7.12 -16.99 5.32
N ASP A 234 7.42 -18.28 5.19
CA ASP A 234 7.61 -18.94 3.91
C ASP A 234 6.29 -19.41 3.28
N GLY A 235 6.38 -20.09 2.14
CA GLY A 235 5.21 -20.60 1.43
C GLY A 235 4.39 -21.65 2.16
N SER A 236 4.93 -22.28 3.20
CA SER A 236 4.27 -23.31 4.02
C SER A 236 3.82 -22.78 5.38
N SER A 237 4.20 -21.56 5.72
CA SER A 237 3.91 -20.96 7.02
C SER A 237 2.40 -20.81 7.27
N PRO A 238 1.88 -21.24 8.43
CA PRO A 238 0.48 -21.00 8.81
C PRO A 238 0.17 -19.51 9.04
N ARG A 239 1.19 -18.67 9.13
CA ARG A 239 1.09 -17.20 9.22
C ARG A 239 0.95 -16.53 7.85
N ARG A 240 0.85 -17.30 6.77
CA ARG A 240 0.70 -16.82 5.40
C ARG A 240 -0.46 -17.55 4.74
N TRP A 241 -1.42 -16.81 4.16
CA TRP A 241 -2.55 -17.40 3.48
C TRP A 241 -2.97 -16.57 2.27
N ARG A 242 -3.65 -17.21 1.31
CA ARG A 242 -4.25 -16.52 0.18
C ARG A 242 -5.39 -15.64 0.68
N ALA A 243 -5.42 -14.39 0.22
CA ALA A 243 -6.50 -13.46 0.57
C ALA A 243 -7.84 -13.94 -0.02
N ILE A 244 -7.83 -14.43 -1.25
CA ILE A 244 -9.02 -14.94 -1.95
C ILE A 244 -8.88 -16.47 -2.11
N GLU A 245 -9.71 -17.22 -1.41
CA GLU A 245 -9.60 -18.70 -1.35
C GLU A 245 -10.28 -19.42 -2.53
N GLN A 246 -11.33 -18.83 -3.11
CA GLN A 246 -12.06 -19.44 -4.22
C GLN A 246 -11.18 -19.54 -5.47
N PRO A 247 -11.49 -20.51 -6.38
CA PRO A 247 -10.82 -20.56 -7.68
C PRO A 247 -10.95 -19.18 -8.33
N ILE A 248 -9.82 -18.56 -8.55
CA ILE A 248 -9.79 -17.24 -9.13
C ILE A 248 -9.48 -17.45 -10.60
N ASP A 249 -10.41 -17.09 -11.47
CA ASP A 249 -10.10 -16.79 -12.85
C ASP A 249 -9.27 -15.49 -12.91
N VAL A 250 -8.24 -15.40 -12.05
CA VAL A 250 -7.33 -14.25 -11.99
C VAL A 250 -6.07 -14.65 -12.72
N GLU A 251 -5.92 -14.14 -13.92
CA GLU A 251 -4.67 -14.27 -14.65
C GLU A 251 -3.55 -13.49 -13.93
N TRP A 252 -3.89 -12.35 -13.32
CA TRP A 252 -2.96 -11.53 -12.55
C TRP A 252 -3.68 -10.77 -11.45
N GLY A 253 -3.15 -10.80 -10.23
CA GLY A 253 -3.64 -10.07 -9.06
C GLY A 253 -2.47 -9.51 -8.27
N GLY A 254 -2.18 -8.22 -8.43
CA GLY A 254 -1.05 -7.56 -7.76
C GLY A 254 -1.40 -6.19 -7.23
N GLY A 255 -0.43 -5.52 -6.62
CA GLY A 255 -0.62 -4.21 -6.04
C GLY A 255 -1.67 -4.18 -4.93
N PRO A 256 -1.58 -5.04 -3.90
CA PRO A 256 -2.58 -5.09 -2.84
C PRO A 256 -2.54 -3.84 -1.97
N TYR A 257 -3.69 -3.51 -1.37
CA TYR A 257 -3.78 -2.50 -0.32
C TYR A 257 -4.85 -2.90 0.69
N ILE A 258 -4.54 -2.88 1.99
CA ILE A 258 -5.43 -3.33 3.05
C ILE A 258 -5.63 -2.25 4.11
N ARG A 259 -6.87 -2.12 4.59
CA ARG A 259 -7.23 -1.30 5.76
C ARG A 259 -8.30 -2.00 6.58
N GLN A 260 -8.38 -1.71 7.87
CA GLN A 260 -9.46 -2.17 8.71
C GLN A 260 -10.40 -1.01 9.06
N MET A 261 -11.70 -1.25 8.89
CA MET A 261 -12.74 -0.30 9.30
C MET A 261 -12.86 -0.25 10.83
N PRO A 262 -13.28 0.87 11.42
CA PRO A 262 -13.59 0.94 12.86
C PRO A 262 -14.61 -0.09 13.33
N SER A 263 -15.52 -0.54 12.47
CA SER A 263 -16.47 -1.64 12.74
C SER A 263 -15.82 -3.01 12.87
N GLY A 264 -14.63 -3.20 12.27
CA GLY A 264 -13.82 -4.42 12.38
C GLY A 264 -13.54 -5.10 11.04
N GLU A 265 -14.36 -4.89 10.03
CA GLU A 265 -14.13 -5.48 8.71
C GLU A 265 -12.81 -5.00 8.12
N THR A 266 -12.09 -5.90 7.47
CA THR A 266 -10.93 -5.55 6.65
C THR A 266 -11.37 -5.33 5.20
N ILE A 267 -10.84 -4.28 4.59
CA ILE A 267 -11.07 -3.96 3.18
C ILE A 267 -9.76 -4.19 2.44
N LEU A 268 -9.82 -5.02 1.42
CA LEU A 268 -8.69 -5.36 0.57
C LEU A 268 -8.96 -4.92 -0.85
N SER A 269 -8.03 -4.16 -1.42
CA SER A 269 -8.03 -3.88 -2.85
C SER A 269 -6.78 -4.46 -3.52
N PHE A 270 -6.90 -4.75 -4.80
CA PHE A 270 -5.77 -5.11 -5.65
C PHE A 270 -6.14 -4.90 -7.12
N GLN A 271 -5.15 -5.00 -7.98
CA GLN A 271 -5.32 -4.95 -9.43
C GLN A 271 -5.65 -6.34 -9.96
N SER A 272 -6.69 -6.45 -10.78
CA SER A 272 -7.15 -7.73 -11.35
C SER A 272 -7.35 -7.59 -12.86
N SER A 273 -6.83 -8.55 -13.61
CA SER A 273 -7.01 -8.65 -15.07
C SER A 273 -8.16 -9.57 -15.48
N VAL A 274 -8.93 -10.10 -14.53
CA VAL A 274 -10.05 -11.02 -14.84
C VAL A 274 -10.99 -10.45 -15.88
N GLY A 275 -11.09 -11.14 -17.01
CA GLY A 275 -11.96 -10.77 -18.13
C GLY A 275 -11.62 -9.45 -18.81
N ARG A 276 -10.34 -9.00 -18.73
CA ARG A 276 -9.87 -7.72 -19.26
C ARG A 276 -8.50 -7.85 -19.93
N GLU A 277 -8.21 -6.94 -20.86
CA GLU A 277 -6.88 -6.79 -21.47
C GLU A 277 -5.89 -6.08 -20.55
N LYS A 278 -6.40 -5.12 -19.75
CA LYS A 278 -5.63 -4.37 -18.76
C LYS A 278 -6.31 -4.49 -17.39
N PRO A 279 -5.53 -4.58 -16.30
CA PRO A 279 -6.09 -4.71 -14.97
C PRO A 279 -6.85 -3.47 -14.51
N GLN A 280 -7.73 -3.66 -13.55
CA GLN A 280 -8.42 -2.61 -12.84
C GLN A 280 -8.43 -2.89 -11.34
N MET A 281 -8.65 -1.85 -10.54
CA MET A 281 -8.85 -2.00 -9.11
C MET A 281 -10.13 -2.78 -8.82
N VAL A 282 -10.00 -3.81 -7.99
CA VAL A 282 -11.12 -4.53 -7.38
C VAL A 282 -11.01 -4.43 -5.87
N VAL A 283 -12.14 -4.50 -5.17
CA VAL A 283 -12.22 -4.37 -3.71
C VAL A 283 -13.07 -5.49 -3.14
N TYR A 284 -12.62 -6.05 -2.01
CA TYR A 284 -13.27 -7.12 -1.27
C TYR A 284 -13.43 -6.72 0.20
N VAL A 285 -14.41 -7.30 0.86
CA VAL A 285 -14.65 -7.16 2.31
C VAL A 285 -14.28 -8.47 2.99
N GLY A 286 -13.39 -8.40 3.96
CA GLY A 286 -12.98 -9.51 4.82
C GLY A 286 -13.46 -9.35 6.26
N ASP A 287 -13.24 -10.37 7.05
CA ASP A 287 -13.52 -10.34 8.48
C ASP A 287 -12.48 -9.54 9.28
N GLU A 288 -12.63 -9.48 10.58
CA GLU A 288 -11.76 -8.75 11.51
C GLU A 288 -10.32 -9.29 11.57
N ASN A 289 -10.09 -10.53 11.10
CA ASN A 289 -8.81 -11.22 11.08
C ASN A 289 -8.12 -11.22 9.71
N ALA A 290 -8.59 -10.38 8.78
CA ALA A 290 -8.15 -10.33 7.40
C ALA A 290 -8.25 -11.68 6.66
N ARG A 291 -9.40 -12.35 6.85
CA ARG A 291 -9.78 -13.62 6.21
C ARG A 291 -11.16 -13.48 5.55
N ASN A 292 -11.58 -14.52 4.86
CA ASN A 292 -12.95 -14.64 4.31
C ASN A 292 -13.33 -13.46 3.43
N PHE A 293 -12.42 -12.99 2.58
CA PHE A 293 -12.66 -11.88 1.67
C PHE A 293 -13.72 -12.25 0.61
N VAL A 294 -14.83 -11.53 0.62
CA VAL A 294 -16.02 -11.74 -0.24
C VAL A 294 -16.52 -10.41 -0.82
N GLY A 295 -17.60 -10.45 -1.60
CA GLY A 295 -18.31 -9.26 -2.05
C GLY A 295 -17.49 -8.37 -2.98
N ARG A 296 -16.88 -8.98 -4.01
CA ARG A 296 -16.11 -8.26 -5.04
C ARG A 296 -16.87 -7.06 -5.58
N SER A 297 -16.27 -5.89 -5.52
CA SER A 297 -16.81 -4.66 -6.09
C SER A 297 -15.75 -3.93 -6.92
N VAL A 298 -16.17 -3.04 -7.82
CA VAL A 298 -15.30 -2.27 -8.71
C VAL A 298 -15.61 -0.79 -8.51
N PRO A 299 -14.65 0.01 -7.95
CA PRO A 299 -14.92 1.41 -7.63
C PRO A 299 -14.94 2.33 -8.87
N PHE A 300 -14.16 2.02 -9.89
CA PHE A 300 -13.98 2.90 -11.05
C PHE A 300 -14.43 2.23 -12.34
N GLU A 301 -15.16 2.97 -13.17
CA GLU A 301 -15.45 2.57 -14.54
C GLU A 301 -14.23 2.86 -15.42
N VAL A 302 -13.53 1.81 -15.83
CA VAL A 302 -12.34 1.89 -16.68
C VAL A 302 -12.58 1.05 -17.94
N PRO A 303 -12.38 1.58 -19.14
CA PRO A 303 -12.48 0.80 -20.40
C PRO A 303 -11.61 -0.46 -20.34
N ARG A 304 -12.03 -1.55 -21.00
CA ARG A 304 -11.35 -2.86 -20.91
C ARG A 304 -9.92 -2.85 -21.41
N ASP A 305 -9.62 -2.00 -22.40
CA ASP A 305 -8.32 -1.76 -23.01
C ASP A 305 -7.45 -0.75 -22.25
N LYS A 306 -8.02 -0.12 -21.18
CA LYS A 306 -7.32 0.82 -20.30
C LYS A 306 -7.05 0.18 -18.94
N GLY A 307 -5.96 0.62 -18.31
CA GLY A 307 -5.58 0.17 -16.98
C GLY A 307 -6.10 1.07 -15.86
N GLY A 308 -6.35 0.45 -14.69
CA GLY A 308 -6.47 1.13 -13.42
C GLY A 308 -5.41 0.58 -12.48
N TRP A 309 -4.42 1.41 -12.11
CA TRP A 309 -3.15 0.97 -11.53
C TRP A 309 -2.95 1.52 -10.11
N TRP A 310 -2.20 0.77 -9.31
CA TRP A 310 -1.62 1.20 -8.04
C TRP A 310 -2.67 1.76 -7.08
N GLY A 311 -3.83 1.07 -7.01
CA GLY A 311 -4.94 1.44 -6.16
C GLY A 311 -4.57 1.43 -4.67
N SER A 312 -5.27 2.25 -3.89
CA SER A 312 -5.17 2.27 -2.43
C SER A 312 -6.51 2.54 -1.78
N LEU A 313 -6.57 2.38 -0.46
CA LEU A 313 -7.76 2.57 0.34
C LEU A 313 -7.48 3.56 1.48
N PHE A 314 -8.43 4.42 1.76
CA PHE A 314 -8.38 5.36 2.86
C PHE A 314 -9.66 5.27 3.69
N VAL A 315 -9.54 4.93 4.97
CA VAL A 315 -10.67 4.98 5.92
C VAL A 315 -10.98 6.45 6.19
N LYS A 316 -12.05 6.93 5.57
CA LYS A 316 -12.43 8.34 5.61
C LYS A 316 -13.10 8.72 6.91
N ASP A 317 -13.99 7.85 7.39
CA ASP A 317 -14.68 7.92 8.67
C ASP A 317 -15.17 6.52 9.10
N ASP A 318 -15.97 6.43 10.16
CA ASP A 318 -16.43 5.15 10.74
C ASP A 318 -17.24 4.28 9.77
N HIS A 319 -17.77 4.86 8.70
CA HIS A 319 -18.69 4.18 7.76
C HIS A 319 -18.24 4.28 6.30
N THR A 320 -17.23 5.10 6.01
CA THR A 320 -16.84 5.44 4.65
C THR A 320 -15.41 5.02 4.37
N ILE A 321 -15.23 4.22 3.32
CA ILE A 321 -13.94 3.91 2.72
C ILE A 321 -13.81 4.65 1.39
N THR A 322 -12.67 5.29 1.16
CA THR A 322 -12.35 5.91 -0.13
C THR A 322 -11.42 4.98 -0.90
N ALA A 323 -11.77 4.64 -2.13
CA ALA A 323 -10.88 4.02 -3.09
C ALA A 323 -10.14 5.09 -3.88
N ILE A 324 -8.84 4.88 -4.12
CA ILE A 324 -7.99 5.77 -4.91
C ILE A 324 -7.30 4.92 -5.98
N SER A 325 -7.26 5.38 -7.23
CA SER A 325 -6.57 4.66 -8.31
C SER A 325 -6.04 5.61 -9.38
N SER A 326 -4.97 5.18 -10.04
CA SER A 326 -4.45 5.81 -11.24
C SER A 326 -5.17 5.20 -12.44
N CYS A 327 -6.20 5.89 -12.91
CA CYS A 327 -7.02 5.45 -14.05
C CYS A 327 -7.53 6.66 -14.85
N ASN A 328 -8.05 6.40 -16.05
CA ASN A 328 -8.66 7.44 -16.89
C ASN A 328 -7.80 8.71 -17.07
N GLY A 329 -6.47 8.56 -17.06
CA GLY A 329 -5.52 9.66 -17.28
C GLY A 329 -5.21 10.53 -16.07
N GLY A 330 -5.62 10.13 -14.86
CA GLY A 330 -5.37 10.86 -13.63
C GLY A 330 -5.41 10.01 -12.38
N VAL A 331 -5.20 10.64 -11.24
CA VAL A 331 -5.49 10.09 -9.91
C VAL A 331 -6.94 10.41 -9.56
N TRP A 332 -7.73 9.37 -9.33
CA TRP A 332 -9.16 9.47 -9.03
C TRP A 332 -9.47 8.88 -7.66
N ALA A 333 -10.46 9.44 -6.99
CA ALA A 333 -10.96 8.94 -5.72
C ALA A 333 -12.49 8.84 -5.74
N ILE A 334 -13.05 7.85 -5.02
CA ILE A 334 -14.49 7.63 -4.86
C ILE A 334 -14.76 7.06 -3.47
N ASP A 335 -15.84 7.48 -2.84
CA ASP A 335 -16.27 6.98 -1.54
C ASP A 335 -17.24 5.79 -1.70
N GLY A 336 -17.16 4.86 -0.74
CA GLY A 336 -18.05 3.72 -0.65
C GLY A 336 -18.38 3.34 0.79
N ARG A 337 -19.41 2.52 0.95
CA ARG A 337 -19.86 2.00 2.25
C ARG A 337 -20.13 0.51 2.17
N ILE A 338 -19.85 -0.20 3.27
CA ILE A 338 -20.22 -1.63 3.40
C ILE A 338 -21.73 -1.74 3.48
N LYS A 339 -22.30 -2.66 2.69
CA LYS A 339 -23.69 -3.11 2.73
C LYS A 339 -23.80 -4.54 3.19
#